data_cfab8111070df503ebba89ed46858d48
#
_entry.id   cfab8111070df503ebba89ed46858d48
#
_cell.length_a   1.000
_cell.length_b   1.000
_cell.length_c   1.000
_cell.angle_alpha   90.00
_cell.angle_beta   90.00
_cell.angle_gamma   90.00
#
_symmetry.space_group_name_H-M   'P 1'
#
loop_
_entity.id
_entity.type
_entity.pdbx_description
1 polymer ?
#
loop_
_entity_poly.entity_id
_entity_poly.type
_entity_poly.pdbx_seq_one_letter_code
_entity_poly.pdbx_strand_id
1 'polypeptide(L)'
;MVSIFFVLVVMNGISAESQKDYKVLIGMERDKALSLKGITTLIIDAEFFSQEDIAQLHANGNTHIFSYLNIGSIETFRDDYADFANIALGHYENWDEEEWVNVADPRWQKRIKNKAQLLSHKGIDGFFLDNADVYYHYQTPEIYQGLITILQEIHKENKTVIINGGDTFITEAMEQNAIKGIVNGVNQETVFTEIHFKNNTFGAKPVEDRGYFMEYLAQCKTYGLTVYLLEYGATKKLTKEIKAYCERNGFTYDISPSVELDKLF
;
A
#
# COMPACT_ATOMS: atom_id res chain seq x y z
N MET A 1 58.62 30.36 -14.17
CA MET A 1 57.86 29.40 -14.99
C MET A 1 57.04 28.54 -14.03
N VAL A 2 55.76 28.86 -13.85
CA VAL A 2 54.86 28.15 -12.93
C VAL A 2 53.95 27.24 -13.78
N SER A 3 54.15 25.92 -13.64
CA SER A 3 53.34 24.92 -14.34
C SER A 3 52.01 24.71 -13.57
N ILE A 4 50.92 25.10 -14.19
CA ILE A 4 49.57 24.82 -13.71
C ILE A 4 49.16 23.43 -14.21
N PHE A 5 49.05 22.48 -13.28
CA PHE A 5 48.46 21.19 -13.57
C PHE A 5 46.90 21.31 -13.54
N PHE A 6 46.26 21.14 -14.70
CA PHE A 6 44.82 20.95 -14.80
C PHE A 6 44.50 19.49 -14.44
N VAL A 7 43.88 19.28 -13.30
CA VAL A 7 43.26 17.97 -12.97
C VAL A 7 41.92 17.91 -13.64
N LEU A 8 41.82 17.10 -14.69
CA LEU A 8 40.56 16.78 -15.36
C LEU A 8 39.79 15.78 -14.46
N VAL A 9 38.83 16.27 -13.71
CA VAL A 9 37.88 15.39 -13.01
C VAL A 9 36.89 14.84 -14.05
N VAL A 10 37.13 13.62 -14.49
CA VAL A 10 36.15 12.86 -15.28
C VAL A 10 35.05 12.47 -14.33
N MET A 11 33.95 13.23 -14.33
CA MET A 11 32.70 12.77 -13.73
C MET A 11 32.16 11.64 -14.59
N ASN A 12 32.43 10.40 -14.21
CA ASN A 12 31.67 9.26 -14.69
C ASN A 12 30.23 9.49 -14.29
N GLY A 13 29.39 9.87 -15.24
CA GLY A 13 27.96 9.87 -15.10
C GLY A 13 27.52 8.42 -14.88
N ILE A 14 27.35 8.05 -13.62
CA ILE A 14 26.54 6.89 -13.27
C ILE A 14 25.15 7.25 -13.74
N SER A 15 24.75 6.69 -14.87
CA SER A 15 23.34 6.59 -15.23
C SER A 15 22.66 5.89 -14.05
N ALA A 16 21.99 6.64 -13.19
CA ALA A 16 21.10 6.07 -12.20
C ALA A 16 20.02 5.34 -12.98
N GLU A 17 20.14 4.02 -13.13
CA GLU A 17 18.99 3.17 -13.32
C GLU A 17 17.99 3.62 -12.25
N SER A 18 16.80 4.00 -12.66
CA SER A 18 15.75 4.46 -11.73
C SER A 18 15.57 3.34 -10.72
N GLN A 19 16.07 3.55 -9.52
CA GLN A 19 15.89 2.66 -8.39
C GLN A 19 14.40 2.39 -8.30
N LYS A 20 14.00 1.14 -8.31
CA LYS A 20 12.61 0.75 -8.18
C LYS A 20 12.21 0.94 -6.72
N ASP A 21 11.92 2.19 -6.35
CA ASP A 21 11.78 2.56 -4.95
C ASP A 21 10.53 1.97 -4.29
N TYR A 22 9.46 1.75 -5.06
CA TYR A 22 8.20 1.24 -4.55
C TYR A 22 7.46 0.45 -5.63
N LYS A 23 6.97 -0.74 -5.29
CA LYS A 23 6.17 -1.60 -6.17
C LYS A 23 5.08 -2.31 -5.42
N VAL A 24 3.84 -2.24 -5.95
CA VAL A 24 2.68 -2.98 -5.45
C VAL A 24 2.33 -4.08 -6.43
N LEU A 25 2.56 -5.34 -6.03
CA LEU A 25 2.47 -6.51 -6.90
C LEU A 25 1.71 -7.65 -6.19
N ILE A 26 0.57 -7.33 -5.58
CA ILE A 26 -0.21 -8.28 -4.76
C ILE A 26 -0.84 -9.41 -5.56
N GLY A 27 -1.12 -9.19 -6.86
CA GLY A 27 -1.65 -10.20 -7.76
C GLY A 27 -0.58 -10.96 -8.55
N MET A 28 0.71 -10.70 -8.31
CA MET A 28 1.78 -11.35 -9.06
C MET A 28 1.94 -12.81 -8.64
N GLU A 29 1.95 -13.71 -9.61
CA GLU A 29 2.24 -15.12 -9.39
C GLU A 29 3.58 -15.31 -8.67
N ARG A 30 3.62 -16.22 -7.68
CA ARG A 30 4.77 -16.49 -6.83
C ARG A 30 6.08 -16.68 -7.61
N ASP A 31 6.08 -17.53 -8.64
CA ASP A 31 7.31 -17.85 -9.40
C ASP A 31 7.85 -16.65 -10.17
N LYS A 32 6.99 -15.76 -10.64
CA LYS A 32 7.37 -14.48 -11.26
C LYS A 32 7.94 -13.51 -10.22
N ALA A 33 7.26 -13.41 -9.07
CA ALA A 33 7.68 -12.54 -7.97
C ALA A 33 9.09 -12.91 -7.45
N LEU A 34 9.43 -14.20 -7.37
CA LEU A 34 10.75 -14.67 -6.92
C LEU A 34 11.90 -14.24 -7.85
N SER A 35 11.61 -13.74 -9.05
CA SER A 35 12.61 -13.17 -9.94
C SER A 35 12.90 -11.68 -9.73
N LEU A 36 12.09 -10.99 -8.89
CA LEU A 36 12.20 -9.56 -8.62
C LEU A 36 13.51 -9.24 -7.90
N LYS A 37 14.14 -8.10 -8.28
CA LYS A 37 15.45 -7.69 -7.75
C LYS A 37 15.54 -6.19 -7.55
N GLY A 38 16.20 -5.80 -6.45
CA GLY A 38 16.62 -4.42 -6.20
C GLY A 38 15.48 -3.43 -6.00
N ILE A 39 14.35 -3.88 -5.45
CA ILE A 39 13.22 -3.03 -5.11
C ILE A 39 13.38 -2.58 -3.65
N THR A 40 13.27 -1.28 -3.40
CA THR A 40 13.41 -0.73 -2.05
C THR A 40 12.22 -1.09 -1.17
N THR A 41 10.99 -0.93 -1.65
CA THR A 41 9.77 -1.31 -0.95
C THR A 41 8.89 -2.12 -1.90
N LEU A 42 8.75 -3.39 -1.59
CA LEU A 42 7.97 -4.37 -2.38
C LEU A 42 6.75 -4.81 -1.58
N ILE A 43 5.57 -4.60 -2.13
CA ILE A 43 4.30 -5.07 -1.57
C ILE A 43 3.87 -6.31 -2.36
N ILE A 44 3.65 -7.42 -1.66
CA ILE A 44 3.14 -8.69 -2.20
C ILE A 44 2.03 -9.24 -1.30
N ASP A 45 1.24 -10.18 -1.77
CA ASP A 45 0.41 -11.00 -0.88
C ASP A 45 1.24 -12.19 -0.36
N ALA A 46 1.93 -11.98 0.77
CA ALA A 46 2.82 -12.99 1.34
C ALA A 46 2.06 -14.22 1.91
N GLU A 47 0.73 -14.24 1.86
CA GLU A 47 -0.05 -15.45 2.18
C GLU A 47 0.34 -16.61 1.27
N PHE A 48 0.66 -16.33 0.00
CA PHE A 48 1.06 -17.31 -1.02
C PHE A 48 2.57 -17.63 -1.06
N PHE A 49 3.37 -17.11 -0.13
CA PHE A 49 4.81 -17.29 -0.09
C PHE A 49 5.24 -18.06 1.16
N SER A 50 6.28 -18.87 1.05
CA SER A 50 6.92 -19.51 2.21
C SER A 50 7.93 -18.55 2.89
N GLN A 51 8.46 -18.94 4.04
CA GLN A 51 9.55 -18.23 4.69
C GLN A 51 10.82 -18.21 3.83
N GLU A 52 11.11 -19.32 3.14
CA GLU A 52 12.24 -19.42 2.22
C GLU A 52 12.09 -18.50 1.02
N ASP A 53 10.88 -18.33 0.52
CA ASP A 53 10.59 -17.39 -0.58
C ASP A 53 10.87 -15.94 -0.17
N ILE A 54 10.43 -15.54 1.02
CA ILE A 54 10.70 -14.19 1.56
C ILE A 54 12.21 -14.01 1.73
N ALA A 55 12.93 -15.01 2.26
CA ALA A 55 14.37 -14.96 2.37
C ALA A 55 15.06 -14.86 1.00
N GLN A 56 14.57 -15.55 -0.02
CA GLN A 56 15.07 -15.43 -1.40
C GLN A 56 14.83 -14.05 -1.98
N LEU A 57 13.65 -13.45 -1.75
CA LEU A 57 13.36 -12.09 -2.21
C LEU A 57 14.32 -11.07 -1.56
N HIS A 58 14.64 -11.20 -0.28
CA HIS A 58 15.67 -10.40 0.38
C HIS A 58 17.06 -10.63 -0.22
N ALA A 59 17.44 -11.90 -0.46
CA ALA A 59 18.72 -12.24 -1.07
C ALA A 59 18.88 -11.68 -2.50
N ASN A 60 17.78 -11.46 -3.21
CA ASN A 60 17.72 -10.77 -4.49
C ASN A 60 17.93 -9.25 -4.40
N GLY A 61 18.14 -8.70 -3.19
CA GLY A 61 18.40 -7.27 -2.97
C GLY A 61 17.12 -6.43 -2.84
N ASN A 62 15.95 -7.03 -2.64
CA ASN A 62 14.76 -6.28 -2.26
C ASN A 62 14.88 -5.93 -0.77
N THR A 63 14.78 -4.62 -0.45
CA THR A 63 15.17 -4.13 0.89
C THR A 63 14.06 -4.34 1.92
N HIS A 64 12.85 -3.91 1.60
CA HIS A 64 11.69 -4.03 2.46
C HIS A 64 10.58 -4.80 1.75
N ILE A 65 10.16 -5.91 2.31
CA ILE A 65 9.09 -6.76 1.79
C ILE A 65 7.90 -6.63 2.73
N PHE A 66 6.80 -6.08 2.23
CA PHE A 66 5.57 -5.88 2.98
C PHE A 66 4.51 -6.83 2.47
N SER A 67 3.72 -7.36 3.40
CA SER A 67 2.57 -8.18 3.03
C SER A 67 1.30 -7.35 2.98
N TYR A 68 0.56 -7.50 1.90
CA TYR A 68 -0.87 -7.19 1.86
C TYR A 68 -1.60 -7.93 2.98
N LEU A 69 -2.54 -7.26 3.60
CA LEU A 69 -3.48 -7.84 4.55
C LEU A 69 -4.78 -7.04 4.55
N ASN A 70 -5.85 -7.66 4.10
CA ASN A 70 -7.17 -7.07 4.11
C ASN A 70 -7.73 -7.05 5.54
N ILE A 71 -8.09 -5.87 6.06
CA ILE A 71 -8.57 -5.69 7.43
C ILE A 71 -10.04 -5.29 7.53
N GLY A 72 -10.66 -4.82 6.44
CA GLY A 72 -12.01 -4.26 6.44
C GLY A 72 -13.04 -5.02 5.62
N SER A 73 -12.60 -5.98 4.81
CA SER A 73 -13.48 -6.81 4.00
C SER A 73 -12.99 -8.26 3.93
N ILE A 74 -13.82 -9.13 3.38
CA ILE A 74 -13.48 -10.54 3.17
C ILE A 74 -13.79 -10.94 1.73
N GLU A 75 -12.79 -11.57 1.10
CA GLU A 75 -12.95 -12.13 -0.24
C GLU A 75 -13.64 -13.50 -0.15
N THR A 76 -14.70 -13.71 -0.97
CA THR A 76 -15.54 -14.91 -0.94
C THR A 76 -14.81 -16.19 -1.32
N PHE A 77 -13.66 -16.06 -2.01
CA PHE A 77 -12.82 -17.20 -2.41
C PHE A 77 -11.84 -17.65 -1.29
N ARG A 78 -11.77 -16.95 -0.16
CA ARG A 78 -10.92 -17.38 0.96
C ARG A 78 -11.53 -18.59 1.66
N ASP A 79 -10.69 -19.56 2.03
CA ASP A 79 -11.09 -20.82 2.65
C ASP A 79 -11.93 -20.64 3.92
N ASP A 80 -11.71 -19.54 4.65
CA ASP A 80 -12.38 -19.22 5.90
C ASP A 80 -13.59 -18.27 5.74
N TYR A 81 -14.01 -17.95 4.49
CA TYR A 81 -15.15 -17.05 4.25
C TYR A 81 -16.42 -17.47 5.01
N ALA A 82 -16.77 -18.76 4.99
CA ALA A 82 -17.97 -19.26 5.62
C ALA A 82 -18.06 -18.98 7.13
N ASP A 83 -16.92 -18.85 7.81
CA ASP A 83 -16.87 -18.55 9.25
C ASP A 83 -17.23 -17.08 9.55
N PHE A 84 -17.12 -16.21 8.55
CA PHE A 84 -17.31 -14.76 8.67
C PHE A 84 -18.45 -14.19 7.84
N ALA A 85 -19.08 -14.96 6.96
CA ALA A 85 -20.21 -14.50 6.13
C ALA A 85 -21.35 -13.87 6.96
N ASN A 86 -21.54 -14.31 8.21
CA ASN A 86 -22.56 -13.79 9.11
C ASN A 86 -22.25 -12.43 9.75
N ILE A 87 -21.05 -11.89 9.53
CA ILE A 87 -20.67 -10.53 9.96
C ILE A 87 -20.47 -9.60 8.76
N ALA A 88 -20.79 -10.05 7.55
CA ALA A 88 -20.78 -9.20 6.37
C ALA A 88 -21.79 -8.06 6.54
N LEU A 89 -21.38 -6.86 6.13
CA LEU A 89 -22.19 -5.64 6.21
C LEU A 89 -22.79 -5.28 4.86
N GLY A 90 -22.20 -5.72 3.76
CA GLY A 90 -22.66 -5.49 2.40
C GLY A 90 -21.58 -5.73 1.37
N HIS A 91 -21.96 -5.68 0.10
CA HIS A 91 -21.07 -5.88 -1.03
C HIS A 91 -20.05 -4.74 -1.16
N TYR A 92 -18.85 -5.11 -1.61
CA TYR A 92 -17.83 -4.16 -2.01
C TYR A 92 -18.10 -3.70 -3.47
N GLU A 93 -18.20 -2.41 -3.69
CA GLU A 93 -18.42 -1.87 -5.04
C GLU A 93 -17.23 -2.20 -5.97
N ASN A 94 -17.53 -2.64 -7.19
CA ASN A 94 -16.57 -3.02 -8.23
C ASN A 94 -15.76 -4.31 -8.01
N TRP A 95 -15.94 -5.00 -6.88
CA TRP A 95 -15.30 -6.29 -6.59
C TRP A 95 -16.35 -7.29 -6.13
N ASP A 96 -16.98 -7.98 -7.10
CA ASP A 96 -18.13 -8.89 -6.87
C ASP A 96 -17.83 -10.04 -5.89
N GLU A 97 -16.55 -10.38 -5.72
CA GLU A 97 -16.11 -11.44 -4.82
C GLU A 97 -15.69 -10.94 -3.44
N GLU A 98 -16.13 -9.74 -3.04
CA GLU A 98 -15.68 -9.12 -1.79
C GLU A 98 -16.85 -8.49 -1.02
N GLU A 99 -16.83 -8.62 0.30
CA GLU A 99 -17.86 -8.09 1.21
C GLU A 99 -17.20 -7.32 2.38
N TRP A 100 -17.75 -6.13 2.67
CA TRP A 100 -17.38 -5.38 3.87
C TRP A 100 -17.75 -6.17 5.12
N VAL A 101 -16.90 -6.14 6.16
CA VAL A 101 -17.14 -6.88 7.40
C VAL A 101 -17.25 -5.98 8.61
N ASN A 102 -17.99 -6.46 9.62
CA ASN A 102 -18.01 -5.83 10.94
C ASN A 102 -16.66 -6.05 11.66
N VAL A 103 -15.75 -5.09 11.52
CA VAL A 103 -14.41 -5.12 12.12
C VAL A 103 -14.43 -5.01 13.65
N ALA A 104 -15.59 -4.70 14.25
CA ALA A 104 -15.78 -4.73 15.70
C ALA A 104 -16.04 -6.14 16.24
N ASP A 105 -16.33 -7.13 15.38
CA ASP A 105 -16.52 -8.52 15.81
C ASP A 105 -15.19 -9.10 16.35
N PRO A 106 -15.15 -9.61 17.58
CA PRO A 106 -13.92 -10.15 18.18
C PRO A 106 -13.32 -11.35 17.40
N ARG A 107 -14.15 -12.10 16.65
CA ARG A 107 -13.68 -13.21 15.81
C ARG A 107 -12.85 -12.68 14.65
N TRP A 108 -13.31 -11.58 14.01
CA TRP A 108 -12.59 -10.91 12.96
C TRP A 108 -11.25 -10.35 13.44
N GLN A 109 -11.26 -9.62 14.56
CA GLN A 109 -10.04 -9.08 15.17
C GLN A 109 -9.03 -10.19 15.49
N LYS A 110 -9.52 -11.33 16.01
CA LYS A 110 -8.67 -12.50 16.26
C LYS A 110 -8.11 -13.11 14.98
N ARG A 111 -8.91 -13.18 13.91
CA ARG A 111 -8.47 -13.65 12.58
C ARG A 111 -7.32 -12.79 12.06
N ILE A 112 -7.51 -11.45 12.05
CA ILE A 112 -6.49 -10.52 11.56
C ILE A 112 -5.21 -10.61 12.39
N LYS A 113 -5.32 -10.64 13.72
CA LYS A 113 -4.18 -10.88 14.61
C LYS A 113 -3.42 -12.15 14.25
N ASN A 114 -4.12 -13.27 14.10
CA ASN A 114 -3.47 -14.56 13.79
C ASN A 114 -2.78 -14.51 12.41
N LYS A 115 -3.41 -13.91 11.40
CA LYS A 115 -2.81 -13.71 10.07
C LYS A 115 -1.57 -12.83 10.16
N ALA A 116 -1.62 -11.73 10.89
CA ALA A 116 -0.46 -10.85 11.09
C ALA A 116 0.72 -11.62 11.72
N GLN A 117 0.46 -12.46 12.74
CA GLN A 117 1.48 -13.29 13.35
C GLN A 117 2.09 -14.29 12.36
N LEU A 118 1.27 -15.00 11.59
CA LEU A 118 1.74 -15.95 10.58
C LEU A 118 2.61 -15.27 9.52
N LEU A 119 2.18 -14.09 9.03
CA LEU A 119 2.93 -13.32 8.05
C LEU A 119 4.26 -12.81 8.62
N SER A 120 4.26 -12.31 9.86
CA SER A 120 5.47 -11.88 10.56
C SER A 120 6.51 -12.99 10.68
N HIS A 121 6.08 -14.23 10.96
CA HIS A 121 6.96 -15.39 11.06
C HIS A 121 7.60 -15.77 9.71
N LYS A 122 6.98 -15.39 8.57
CA LYS A 122 7.58 -15.60 7.25
C LYS A 122 8.76 -14.66 6.96
N GLY A 123 8.99 -13.64 7.81
CA GLY A 123 10.14 -12.73 7.70
C GLY A 123 9.88 -11.47 6.89
N ILE A 124 8.61 -11.06 6.72
CA ILE A 124 8.26 -9.76 6.14
C ILE A 124 8.73 -8.61 7.02
N ASP A 125 8.90 -7.42 6.45
CA ASP A 125 9.34 -6.20 7.16
C ASP A 125 8.16 -5.33 7.61
N GLY A 126 7.00 -5.48 6.99
CA GLY A 126 5.84 -4.68 7.30
C GLY A 126 4.55 -5.20 6.70
N PHE A 127 3.49 -4.48 7.01
CA PHE A 127 2.14 -4.74 6.52
C PHE A 127 1.66 -3.60 5.63
N PHE A 128 0.98 -3.96 4.55
CA PHE A 128 0.20 -3.09 3.70
C PHE A 128 -1.26 -3.44 3.94
N LEU A 129 -1.91 -2.65 4.81
CA LEU A 129 -3.26 -2.91 5.28
C LEU A 129 -4.27 -2.26 4.37
N ASP A 130 -5.23 -3.04 3.92
CA ASP A 130 -6.23 -2.61 2.97
C ASP A 130 -7.64 -2.57 3.58
N ASN A 131 -8.52 -1.78 2.95
CA ASN A 131 -9.94 -1.71 3.26
C ASN A 131 -10.29 -1.08 4.62
N ALA A 132 -9.45 -0.18 5.16
CA ALA A 132 -9.89 0.70 6.24
C ALA A 132 -11.08 1.60 5.82
N ASP A 133 -11.37 1.64 4.52
CA ASP A 133 -12.54 2.29 3.89
C ASP A 133 -13.88 1.72 4.37
N VAL A 134 -13.89 0.57 5.03
CA VAL A 134 -15.09 0.09 5.75
C VAL A 134 -15.67 1.17 6.67
N TYR A 135 -14.80 2.03 7.24
CA TYR A 135 -15.25 3.16 8.04
C TYR A 135 -15.93 4.26 7.22
N TYR A 136 -15.53 4.49 5.99
CA TYR A 136 -16.23 5.41 5.10
C TYR A 136 -17.68 4.96 4.81
N HIS A 137 -17.87 3.65 4.61
CA HIS A 137 -19.19 3.08 4.31
C HIS A 137 -20.08 2.91 5.56
N TYR A 138 -19.47 2.61 6.71
CA TYR A 138 -20.15 2.31 7.98
C TYR A 138 -19.54 3.16 9.11
N GLN A 139 -19.81 4.47 9.07
CA GLN A 139 -19.25 5.47 10.00
C GLN A 139 -19.91 5.36 11.39
N THR A 140 -19.55 4.32 12.15
CA THR A 140 -20.01 4.15 13.53
C THR A 140 -18.82 4.09 14.50
N PRO A 141 -19.04 4.48 15.78
CA PRO A 141 -17.99 4.38 16.81
C PRO A 141 -17.42 2.97 16.96
N GLU A 142 -18.26 1.93 16.76
CA GLU A 142 -17.87 0.53 16.89
C GLU A 142 -16.89 0.14 15.77
N ILE A 143 -17.16 0.52 14.52
CA ILE A 143 -16.28 0.26 13.37
C ILE A 143 -14.96 1.01 13.54
N TYR A 144 -15.01 2.29 13.92
CA TYR A 144 -13.80 3.07 14.23
C TYR A 144 -12.94 2.37 15.30
N GLN A 145 -13.54 2.03 16.44
CA GLN A 145 -12.82 1.38 17.53
C GLN A 145 -12.34 -0.03 17.16
N GLY A 146 -13.08 -0.72 16.30
CA GLY A 146 -12.70 -2.01 15.73
C GLY A 146 -11.40 -1.92 14.93
N LEU A 147 -11.27 -0.94 14.02
CA LEU A 147 -10.05 -0.68 13.27
C LEU A 147 -8.88 -0.29 14.19
N ILE A 148 -9.11 0.58 15.17
CA ILE A 148 -8.06 0.94 16.16
C ILE A 148 -7.58 -0.30 16.91
N THR A 149 -8.49 -1.19 17.33
CA THR A 149 -8.14 -2.44 18.01
C THR A 149 -7.29 -3.35 17.12
N ILE A 150 -7.68 -3.51 15.84
CA ILE A 150 -6.90 -4.28 14.86
C ILE A 150 -5.49 -3.71 14.70
N LEU A 151 -5.36 -2.39 14.53
CA LEU A 151 -4.06 -1.73 14.39
C LEU A 151 -3.17 -1.92 15.63
N GLN A 152 -3.75 -1.85 16.84
CA GLN A 152 -3.04 -2.10 18.10
C GLN A 152 -2.55 -3.55 18.21
N GLU A 153 -3.33 -4.53 17.75
CA GLU A 153 -2.91 -5.94 17.72
C GLU A 153 -1.78 -6.17 16.69
N ILE A 154 -1.89 -5.60 15.48
CA ILE A 154 -0.84 -5.68 14.44
C ILE A 154 0.45 -5.00 14.90
N HIS A 155 0.35 -3.86 15.59
CA HIS A 155 1.52 -3.13 16.11
C HIS A 155 2.39 -3.97 17.06
N LYS A 156 1.82 -4.96 17.75
CA LYS A 156 2.56 -5.88 18.65
C LYS A 156 3.58 -6.74 17.90
N GLU A 157 3.43 -6.88 16.60
CA GLU A 157 4.39 -7.60 15.74
C GLU A 157 5.69 -6.81 15.49
N ASN A 158 5.76 -5.55 15.93
CA ASN A 158 6.91 -4.64 15.74
C ASN A 158 7.33 -4.50 14.26
N LYS A 159 6.37 -4.46 13.38
CA LYS A 159 6.56 -4.29 11.93
C LYS A 159 6.06 -2.92 11.48
N THR A 160 6.61 -2.43 10.39
CA THR A 160 6.12 -1.20 9.75
C THR A 160 4.71 -1.38 9.22
N VAL A 161 3.84 -0.39 9.40
CA VAL A 161 2.45 -0.42 8.96
C VAL A 161 2.18 0.71 7.96
N ILE A 162 1.74 0.35 6.77
CA ILE A 162 1.21 1.25 5.74
C ILE A 162 -0.28 0.93 5.58
N ILE A 163 -1.13 1.94 5.56
CA ILE A 163 -2.57 1.77 5.25
C ILE A 163 -2.82 2.23 3.82
N ASN A 164 -3.50 1.39 3.05
CA ASN A 164 -3.97 1.69 1.71
C ASN A 164 -5.39 2.28 1.77
N GLY A 165 -5.63 3.44 1.15
CA GLY A 165 -6.92 4.12 1.25
C GLY A 165 -7.26 4.57 2.67
N GLY A 166 -8.54 4.48 3.02
CA GLY A 166 -9.04 4.74 4.38
C GLY A 166 -8.90 6.19 4.85
N ASP A 167 -8.92 7.15 3.94
CA ASP A 167 -8.67 8.57 4.21
C ASP A 167 -9.60 9.13 5.31
N THR A 168 -10.87 8.73 5.30
CA THR A 168 -11.85 9.14 6.32
C THR A 168 -11.46 8.62 7.71
N PHE A 169 -11.08 7.35 7.81
CA PHE A 169 -10.60 6.75 9.05
C PHE A 169 -9.29 7.38 9.53
N ILE A 170 -8.31 7.52 8.63
CA ILE A 170 -6.99 8.07 8.94
C ILE A 170 -7.10 9.52 9.40
N THR A 171 -7.93 10.33 8.75
CA THR A 171 -8.15 11.74 9.14
C THR A 171 -8.63 11.83 10.58
N GLU A 172 -9.70 11.11 10.93
CA GLU A 172 -10.23 11.09 12.30
C GLU A 172 -9.21 10.54 13.30
N ALA A 173 -8.50 9.46 12.94
CA ALA A 173 -7.51 8.85 13.80
C ALA A 173 -6.26 9.75 14.02
N MET A 174 -5.90 10.58 13.05
CA MET A 174 -4.86 11.61 13.22
C MET A 174 -5.31 12.71 14.16
N GLU A 175 -6.54 13.22 14.01
CA GLU A 175 -7.12 14.25 14.88
C GLU A 175 -7.17 13.80 16.35
N GLN A 176 -7.49 12.52 16.58
CA GLN A 176 -7.53 11.90 17.91
C GLN A 176 -6.16 11.44 18.40
N ASN A 177 -5.09 11.55 17.61
CA ASN A 177 -3.77 10.95 17.84
C ASN A 177 -3.79 9.44 18.12
N ALA A 178 -4.80 8.73 17.64
CA ALA A 178 -5.02 7.32 17.94
C ALA A 178 -4.04 6.38 17.22
N ILE A 179 -3.46 6.82 16.09
CA ILE A 179 -2.51 6.03 15.27
C ILE A 179 -1.06 6.45 15.42
N LYS A 180 -0.77 7.40 16.33
CA LYS A 180 0.59 7.90 16.51
C LYS A 180 1.53 6.81 17.01
N GLY A 181 2.59 6.53 16.24
CA GLY A 181 3.55 5.47 16.55
C GLY A 181 3.07 4.05 16.20
N ILE A 182 1.83 3.91 15.72
CA ILE A 182 1.24 2.63 15.29
C ILE A 182 1.30 2.52 13.76
N VAL A 183 0.83 3.55 13.05
CA VAL A 183 0.87 3.63 11.59
C VAL A 183 2.09 4.45 11.18
N ASN A 184 2.84 3.96 10.20
CA ASN A 184 4.08 4.56 9.72
C ASN A 184 3.90 5.28 8.36
N GLY A 185 2.91 4.87 7.58
CA GLY A 185 2.66 5.45 6.26
C GLY A 185 1.25 5.22 5.77
N VAL A 186 0.93 5.94 4.71
CA VAL A 186 -0.30 5.79 3.93
C VAL A 186 0.03 5.61 2.47
N ASN A 187 -0.72 4.76 1.78
CA ASN A 187 -0.78 4.71 0.33
C ASN A 187 -2.12 5.24 -0.13
N GLN A 188 -2.13 6.09 -1.14
CA GLN A 188 -3.35 6.57 -1.76
C GLN A 188 -3.37 6.19 -3.23
N GLU A 189 -4.45 5.56 -3.65
CA GLU A 189 -4.66 5.19 -5.03
C GLU A 189 -5.35 6.31 -5.83
N THR A 190 -5.06 6.34 -7.14
CA THR A 190 -5.79 7.17 -8.10
C THR A 190 -5.90 8.66 -7.73
N VAL A 191 -4.81 9.27 -7.28
CA VAL A 191 -4.77 10.73 -7.04
C VAL A 191 -4.79 11.49 -8.37
N PHE A 192 -4.06 11.00 -9.37
CA PHE A 192 -3.92 11.60 -10.71
C PHE A 192 -4.64 10.82 -11.80
N THR A 193 -4.83 9.53 -11.60
CA THR A 193 -5.48 8.63 -12.55
C THR A 193 -6.90 8.30 -12.10
N GLU A 194 -7.70 7.73 -12.99
CA GLU A 194 -9.00 7.15 -12.70
C GLU A 194 -9.14 5.79 -13.37
N ILE A 195 -9.89 4.89 -12.73
CA ILE A 195 -10.16 3.55 -13.23
C ILE A 195 -11.60 3.51 -13.75
N HIS A 196 -11.76 3.14 -15.01
CA HIS A 196 -13.05 2.91 -15.62
C HIS A 196 -13.38 1.41 -15.60
N PHE A 197 -13.83 0.89 -14.47
CA PHE A 197 -14.10 -0.54 -14.27
C PHE A 197 -14.98 -1.17 -15.35
N LYS A 198 -16.01 -0.46 -15.83
CA LYS A 198 -16.93 -0.96 -16.88
C LYS A 198 -16.22 -1.34 -18.20
N ASN A 199 -15.15 -0.64 -18.55
CA ASN A 199 -14.44 -0.79 -19.80
C ASN A 199 -13.02 -1.33 -19.61
N ASN A 200 -12.61 -1.55 -18.37
CA ASN A 200 -11.26 -1.92 -17.99
C ASN A 200 -10.19 -0.99 -18.63
N THR A 201 -10.41 0.32 -18.50
CA THR A 201 -9.52 1.36 -19.04
C THR A 201 -9.13 2.36 -17.95
N PHE A 202 -8.08 3.12 -18.22
CA PHE A 202 -7.58 4.15 -17.31
C PHE A 202 -7.66 5.53 -17.95
N GLY A 203 -7.91 6.54 -17.13
CA GLY A 203 -7.96 7.94 -17.53
C GLY A 203 -7.11 8.83 -16.63
N ALA A 204 -7.05 10.11 -16.97
CA ALA A 204 -6.52 11.12 -16.08
C ALA A 204 -7.68 11.71 -15.27
N LYS A 205 -7.57 11.68 -13.94
CA LYS A 205 -8.55 12.35 -13.07
C LYS A 205 -8.54 13.86 -13.38
N PRO A 206 -9.71 14.51 -13.52
CA PRO A 206 -9.80 15.96 -13.68
C PRO A 206 -9.00 16.70 -12.61
N VAL A 207 -8.37 17.82 -13.00
CA VAL A 207 -7.48 18.56 -12.07
C VAL A 207 -8.24 19.07 -10.85
N GLU A 208 -9.48 19.50 -11.05
CA GLU A 208 -10.40 19.97 -10.01
C GLU A 208 -10.73 18.89 -8.96
N ASP A 209 -10.68 17.61 -9.33
CA ASP A 209 -11.03 16.49 -8.46
C ASP A 209 -9.83 15.95 -7.65
N ARG A 210 -8.62 16.42 -7.94
CA ARG A 210 -7.39 15.95 -7.25
C ARG A 210 -7.14 16.64 -5.92
N GLY A 211 -7.76 17.82 -5.73
CA GLY A 211 -7.48 18.72 -4.60
C GLY A 211 -7.68 18.06 -3.25
N TYR A 212 -8.74 17.29 -3.09
CA TYR A 212 -9.06 16.59 -1.85
C TYR A 212 -7.92 15.66 -1.39
N PHE A 213 -7.50 14.72 -2.24
CA PHE A 213 -6.44 13.79 -1.87
C PHE A 213 -5.07 14.47 -1.73
N MET A 214 -4.79 15.52 -2.52
CA MET A 214 -3.54 16.28 -2.36
C MET A 214 -3.48 16.98 -0.99
N GLU A 215 -4.60 17.51 -0.51
CA GLU A 215 -4.69 18.12 0.83
C GLU A 215 -4.56 17.05 1.94
N TYR A 216 -5.29 15.96 1.84
CA TYR A 216 -5.18 14.82 2.75
C TYR A 216 -3.74 14.31 2.87
N LEU A 217 -3.05 14.08 1.75
CA LEU A 217 -1.66 13.62 1.75
C LEU A 217 -0.69 14.63 2.37
N ALA A 218 -0.93 15.93 2.21
CA ALA A 218 -0.16 16.97 2.88
C ALA A 218 -0.37 16.94 4.40
N GLN A 219 -1.60 16.67 4.85
CA GLN A 219 -1.91 16.47 6.28
C GLN A 219 -1.22 15.23 6.84
N CYS A 220 -1.27 14.09 6.14
CA CYS A 220 -0.56 12.87 6.52
C CYS A 220 0.94 13.11 6.69
N LYS A 221 1.57 13.78 5.73
CA LYS A 221 2.98 14.18 5.84
C LYS A 221 3.26 15.06 7.05
N THR A 222 2.41 16.05 7.30
CA THR A 222 2.54 16.96 8.45
C THR A 222 2.40 16.23 9.77
N TYR A 223 1.55 15.21 9.82
CA TYR A 223 1.40 14.33 10.99
C TYR A 223 2.64 13.44 11.23
N GLY A 224 3.47 13.24 10.20
CA GLY A 224 4.69 12.45 10.24
C GLY A 224 4.59 11.08 9.59
N LEU A 225 3.56 10.83 8.78
CA LEU A 225 3.42 9.60 8.00
C LEU A 225 4.23 9.68 6.69
N THR A 226 4.83 8.57 6.30
CA THR A 226 5.39 8.40 4.96
C THR A 226 4.24 8.26 3.96
N VAL A 227 4.36 8.94 2.82
CA VAL A 227 3.29 8.97 1.82
C VAL A 227 3.72 8.23 0.56
N TYR A 228 2.87 7.31 0.14
CA TYR A 228 2.98 6.54 -1.09
C TYR A 228 1.77 6.81 -1.98
N LEU A 229 1.96 6.75 -3.29
CA LEU A 229 0.89 6.83 -4.29
C LEU A 229 0.92 5.56 -5.16
N LEU A 230 -0.25 5.04 -5.46
CA LEU A 230 -0.45 3.98 -6.46
C LEU A 230 -1.36 4.52 -7.56
N GLU A 231 -0.82 4.59 -8.77
CA GLU A 231 -1.51 5.12 -9.93
C GLU A 231 -1.66 4.03 -11.00
N TYR A 232 -2.61 4.18 -11.91
CA TYR A 232 -2.91 3.14 -12.90
C TYR A 232 -2.89 3.68 -14.33
N GLY A 233 -2.20 2.98 -15.23
CA GLY A 233 -2.23 3.22 -16.67
C GLY A 233 -1.87 4.65 -17.11
N ALA A 234 -1.07 5.36 -16.32
CA ALA A 234 -0.74 6.75 -16.60
C ALA A 234 0.00 6.92 -17.92
N THR A 235 -0.44 7.89 -18.75
CA THR A 235 0.27 8.27 -19.96
C THR A 235 1.64 8.86 -19.65
N LYS A 236 2.58 8.87 -20.61
CA LYS A 236 3.93 9.48 -20.43
C LYS A 236 3.87 10.93 -19.92
N LYS A 237 2.85 11.71 -20.32
CA LYS A 237 2.66 13.08 -19.84
C LYS A 237 2.26 13.08 -18.36
N LEU A 238 1.28 12.25 -17.99
CA LEU A 238 0.76 12.15 -16.63
C LEU A 238 1.81 11.56 -15.69
N THR A 239 2.59 10.57 -16.14
CA THR A 239 3.76 10.04 -15.38
C THR A 239 4.75 11.12 -14.98
N LYS A 240 5.05 12.07 -15.89
CA LYS A 240 5.94 13.21 -15.57
C LYS A 240 5.33 14.14 -14.53
N GLU A 241 4.03 14.34 -14.57
CA GLU A 241 3.29 15.17 -13.61
C GLU A 241 3.28 14.53 -12.21
N ILE A 242 2.96 13.23 -12.13
CA ILE A 242 3.01 12.41 -10.91
C ILE A 242 4.42 12.48 -10.30
N LYS A 243 5.44 12.17 -11.09
CA LYS A 243 6.84 12.23 -10.67
C LYS A 243 7.19 13.59 -10.08
N ALA A 244 6.90 14.67 -10.80
CA ALA A 244 7.21 16.02 -10.35
C ALA A 244 6.46 16.42 -9.07
N TYR A 245 5.23 15.94 -8.88
CA TYR A 245 4.46 16.13 -7.66
C TYR A 245 5.09 15.37 -6.49
N CYS A 246 5.41 14.10 -6.68
CA CYS A 246 6.02 13.26 -5.64
C CYS A 246 7.41 13.77 -5.24
N GLU A 247 8.26 14.14 -6.18
CA GLU A 247 9.58 14.72 -5.90
C GLU A 247 9.48 16.01 -5.07
N ARG A 248 8.58 16.93 -5.41
CA ARG A 248 8.39 18.18 -4.66
C ARG A 248 7.90 17.95 -3.23
N ASN A 249 7.12 16.90 -3.02
CA ASN A 249 6.54 16.59 -1.71
C ASN A 249 7.34 15.57 -0.91
N GLY A 250 8.36 14.93 -1.49
CA GLY A 250 9.09 13.83 -0.86
C GLY A 250 8.20 12.58 -0.69
N PHE A 251 7.33 12.33 -1.67
CA PHE A 251 6.47 11.15 -1.74
C PHE A 251 7.08 10.11 -2.67
N THR A 252 6.71 8.86 -2.46
CA THR A 252 7.08 7.74 -3.32
C THR A 252 5.85 7.27 -4.10
N TYR A 253 6.05 6.73 -5.30
CA TYR A 253 4.91 6.31 -6.12
C TYR A 253 5.22 5.05 -6.94
N ASP A 254 4.17 4.31 -7.27
CA ASP A 254 4.15 3.29 -8.31
C ASP A 254 3.09 3.62 -9.36
N ILE A 255 3.31 3.16 -10.59
CA ILE A 255 2.31 3.20 -11.65
C ILE A 255 2.13 1.79 -12.17
N SER A 256 0.97 1.21 -11.91
CA SER A 256 0.64 -0.12 -12.40
C SER A 256 -0.01 -0.08 -13.78
N PRO A 257 0.28 -1.03 -14.67
CA PRO A 257 -0.43 -1.18 -15.93
C PRO A 257 -1.78 -1.90 -15.79
N SER A 258 -2.10 -2.44 -14.61
CA SER A 258 -3.26 -3.29 -14.35
C SER A 258 -3.80 -3.08 -12.94
N VAL A 259 -5.12 -3.15 -12.76
CA VAL A 259 -5.76 -3.19 -11.43
C VAL A 259 -5.46 -4.49 -10.69
N GLU A 260 -5.11 -5.55 -11.43
CA GLU A 260 -4.74 -6.85 -10.87
C GLU A 260 -3.38 -6.83 -10.14
N LEU A 261 -2.58 -5.78 -10.32
CA LEU A 261 -1.25 -5.62 -9.70
C LEU A 261 -0.35 -6.86 -9.91
N ASP A 262 -0.43 -7.46 -11.10
CA ASP A 262 0.16 -8.76 -11.46
C ASP A 262 1.44 -8.64 -12.29
N LYS A 263 1.84 -7.41 -12.65
CA LYS A 263 2.98 -7.16 -13.54
C LYS A 263 3.61 -5.78 -13.34
N LEU A 264 4.89 -5.70 -13.70
CA LEU A 264 5.62 -4.43 -13.76
C LEU A 264 5.20 -3.60 -14.98
N PHE A 265 5.31 -2.26 -14.85
CA PHE A 265 5.06 -1.33 -15.96
C PHE A 265 6.25 -1.30 -16.93
#